data_b3574bdf9af4dab0d16d9ebbc0ae0f8d
#
_entry.id   b3574bdf9af4dab0d16d9ebbc0ae0f8d
#
_cell.length_a   1.000
_cell.length_b   1.000
_cell.length_c   1.000
_cell.angle_alpha   90.00
_cell.angle_beta   90.00
_cell.angle_gamma   90.00
#
_symmetry.space_group_name_H-M   'P 1'
#
loop_
_entity.id
_entity.type
_entity.pdbx_description
1 polymer ?
#
loop_
_entity_poly.entity_id
_entity_poly.type
_entity_poly.pdbx_seq_one_letter_code
_entity_poly.pdbx_strand_id
1 'polypeptide(L)'
;FLGRLKTALSARALTLFGVTTDGSALYPAPLREVFADVPHQICTFHIVAEVNKAVLGAVASARKGLAATQPKLPRGRPSTQAAQAAARTKKRLAGQCAALFTHRYLFVQRHLNTTERKTLWRVSRGLPQLQELRAIMEQVYAVFDRRCRTQTALDKLATLRRRVQRFKALGDTLKKLFSPTLEKALTFLDDK
;
A
#
# COMPACT_ATOMS: atom_id res chain seq x y z
N PHE A 1 29.42 15.01 4.90
CA PHE A 1 29.52 13.73 4.15
C PHE A 1 29.45 13.96 2.64
N LEU A 2 28.37 14.58 2.13
CA LEU A 2 28.14 14.75 0.68
C LEU A 2 29.24 15.54 -0.04
N GLY A 3 29.79 16.59 0.60
CA GLY A 3 30.94 17.32 0.05
C GLY A 3 32.17 16.44 -0.14
N ARG A 4 32.49 15.58 0.85
CA ARG A 4 33.59 14.60 0.73
C ARG A 4 33.35 13.61 -0.40
N LEU A 5 32.11 13.14 -0.56
CA LEU A 5 31.73 12.25 -1.67
C LEU A 5 31.95 12.94 -3.02
N LYS A 6 31.52 14.19 -3.18
CA LYS A 6 31.72 14.98 -4.40
C LYS A 6 33.21 15.11 -4.73
N THR A 7 34.04 15.48 -3.75
CA THR A 7 35.49 15.56 -3.93
C THR A 7 36.10 14.22 -4.35
N ALA A 8 35.68 13.12 -3.71
CA ALA A 8 36.18 11.78 -4.03
C ALA A 8 35.77 11.30 -5.44
N LEU A 9 34.58 11.65 -5.91
CA LEU A 9 34.12 11.37 -7.25
C LEU A 9 34.91 12.18 -8.28
N SER A 10 35.07 13.49 -8.05
CA SER A 10 35.85 14.37 -8.93
C SER A 10 37.30 13.93 -9.04
N ALA A 11 37.93 13.53 -7.94
CA ALA A 11 39.32 13.04 -7.92
C ALA A 11 39.52 11.77 -8.76
N ARG A 12 38.45 11.02 -9.01
CA ARG A 12 38.46 9.78 -9.84
C ARG A 12 37.87 9.97 -11.23
N ALA A 13 37.55 11.20 -11.62
CA ALA A 13 36.84 11.52 -12.87
C ALA A 13 35.51 10.74 -13.01
N LEU A 14 34.81 10.46 -11.91
CA LEU A 14 33.52 9.76 -11.90
C LEU A 14 32.37 10.76 -11.92
N THR A 15 31.36 10.46 -12.73
CA THR A 15 30.12 11.22 -12.82
C THR A 15 29.01 10.54 -12.04
N LEU A 16 28.28 11.31 -11.21
CA LEU A 16 27.13 10.83 -10.49
C LEU A 16 25.86 11.02 -11.35
N PHE A 17 25.26 9.94 -11.80
CA PHE A 17 24.08 9.98 -12.68
C PHE A 17 22.76 10.13 -11.92
N GLY A 18 22.70 9.76 -10.65
CA GLY A 18 21.49 9.86 -9.85
C GLY A 18 21.73 9.44 -8.39
N VAL A 19 20.83 9.87 -7.53
CA VAL A 19 20.82 9.50 -6.10
C VAL A 19 19.46 8.95 -5.73
N THR A 20 19.44 7.80 -5.06
CA THR A 20 18.21 7.23 -4.52
C THR A 20 18.26 7.25 -2.99
N THR A 21 17.20 7.77 -2.35
CA THR A 21 17.07 7.81 -0.88
C THR A 21 15.76 7.17 -0.40
N ASP A 22 15.62 6.98 0.89
CA ASP A 22 14.41 6.44 1.53
C ASP A 22 13.23 7.42 1.61
N GLY A 23 13.39 8.65 1.12
CA GLY A 23 12.36 9.69 1.17
C GLY A 23 12.34 10.50 2.47
N SER A 24 13.36 10.37 3.33
CA SER A 24 13.52 11.23 4.49
C SER A 24 13.65 12.70 4.07
N ALA A 25 13.00 13.60 4.82
CA ALA A 25 13.06 15.05 4.62
C ALA A 25 14.49 15.63 4.80
N LEU A 26 15.40 14.86 5.36
CA LEU A 26 16.79 15.27 5.60
C LEU A 26 17.64 15.34 4.32
N TYR A 27 17.26 14.64 3.25
CA TYR A 27 18.10 14.51 2.05
C TYR A 27 17.92 15.59 0.98
N PRO A 28 16.70 16.11 0.69
CA PRO A 28 16.48 16.94 -0.50
C PRO A 28 17.29 18.25 -0.51
N ALA A 29 17.40 18.94 0.64
CA ALA A 29 18.13 20.21 0.72
C ALA A 29 19.65 20.02 0.57
N PRO A 30 20.33 19.16 1.36
CA PRO A 30 21.76 18.90 1.20
C PRO A 30 22.14 18.31 -0.18
N LEU A 31 21.26 17.49 -0.78
CA LEU A 31 21.52 16.95 -2.11
C LEU A 31 21.48 18.04 -3.18
N ARG A 32 20.52 18.96 -3.12
CA ARG A 32 20.46 20.11 -4.03
C ARG A 32 21.63 21.05 -3.89
N GLU A 33 22.09 21.27 -2.64
CA GLU A 33 23.23 22.13 -2.36
C GLU A 33 24.53 21.58 -2.96
N VAL A 34 24.78 20.28 -2.81
CA VAL A 34 26.05 19.65 -3.24
C VAL A 34 26.00 19.13 -4.67
N PHE A 35 24.84 18.61 -5.12
CA PHE A 35 24.63 17.94 -6.41
C PHE A 35 23.41 18.51 -7.14
N ALA A 36 23.42 19.82 -7.40
CA ALA A 36 22.27 20.57 -7.96
C ALA A 36 21.61 19.93 -9.18
N ASP A 37 22.42 19.39 -10.10
CA ASP A 37 22.00 18.87 -11.39
C ASP A 37 21.79 17.35 -11.41
N VAL A 38 22.01 16.69 -10.27
CA VAL A 38 21.89 15.23 -10.21
C VAL A 38 20.44 14.84 -9.86
N PRO A 39 19.78 14.01 -10.69
CA PRO A 39 18.44 13.53 -10.41
C PRO A 39 18.36 12.84 -9.04
N HIS A 40 17.36 13.24 -8.23
CA HIS A 40 17.11 12.65 -6.94
C HIS A 40 15.80 11.85 -6.97
N GLN A 41 15.90 10.55 -6.77
CA GLN A 41 14.78 9.62 -6.73
C GLN A 41 14.50 9.16 -5.31
N ILE A 42 13.22 9.05 -4.97
CA ILE A 42 12.81 8.36 -3.74
C ILE A 42 12.71 6.87 -4.03
N CYS A 43 13.24 6.07 -3.12
CA CYS A 43 13.23 4.60 -3.23
C CYS A 43 11.80 4.06 -3.32
N THR A 44 11.47 3.42 -4.45
CA THR A 44 10.15 2.84 -4.70
C THR A 44 9.77 1.77 -3.68
N PHE A 45 10.76 1.05 -3.14
CA PHE A 45 10.54 0.07 -2.07
C PHE A 45 9.94 0.72 -0.82
N HIS A 46 10.48 1.86 -0.37
CA HIS A 46 9.96 2.55 0.81
C HIS A 46 8.55 3.08 0.57
N ILE A 47 8.27 3.60 -0.63
CA ILE A 47 6.92 4.05 -0.99
C ILE A 47 5.93 2.89 -0.93
N VAL A 48 6.26 1.77 -1.57
CA VAL A 48 5.40 0.58 -1.56
C VAL A 48 5.23 0.03 -0.14
N ALA A 49 6.28 0.06 0.70
CA ALA A 49 6.22 -0.36 2.09
C ALA A 49 5.21 0.48 2.91
N GLU A 50 5.20 1.80 2.73
CA GLU A 50 4.23 2.68 3.40
C GLU A 50 2.78 2.43 2.91
N VAL A 51 2.59 2.19 1.61
CA VAL A 51 1.28 1.79 1.08
C VAL A 51 0.84 0.45 1.67
N ASN A 52 1.74 -0.53 1.76
CA ASN A 52 1.46 -1.83 2.37
C ASN A 52 1.00 -1.69 3.82
N LYS A 53 1.67 -0.85 4.64
CA LYS A 53 1.26 -0.56 6.02
C LYS A 53 -0.16 0.01 6.07
N ALA A 54 -0.47 0.99 5.18
CA ALA A 54 -1.78 1.62 5.12
C ALA A 54 -2.89 0.62 4.75
N VAL A 55 -2.64 -0.23 3.75
CA VAL A 55 -3.59 -1.28 3.33
C VAL A 55 -3.80 -2.31 4.45
N LEU A 56 -2.74 -2.78 5.09
CA LEU A 56 -2.84 -3.71 6.21
C LEU A 56 -3.59 -3.10 7.40
N GLY A 57 -3.38 -1.81 7.67
CA GLY A 57 -4.13 -1.04 8.67
C GLY A 57 -5.63 -0.97 8.34
N ALA A 58 -5.98 -0.74 7.07
CA ALA A 58 -7.37 -0.72 6.61
C ALA A 58 -8.03 -2.10 6.70
N VAL A 59 -7.31 -3.18 6.37
CA VAL A 59 -7.78 -4.57 6.56
C VAL A 59 -8.03 -4.85 8.06
N ALA A 60 -7.12 -4.42 8.93
CA ALA A 60 -7.28 -4.58 10.37
C ALA A 60 -8.50 -3.79 10.90
N SER A 61 -8.74 -2.58 10.40
CA SER A 61 -9.91 -1.77 10.75
C SER A 61 -11.22 -2.41 10.27
N ALA A 62 -11.25 -2.93 9.04
CA ALA A 62 -12.40 -3.67 8.52
C ALA A 62 -12.71 -4.93 9.37
N ARG A 63 -11.67 -5.67 9.78
CA ARG A 63 -11.81 -6.81 10.69
C ARG A 63 -12.36 -6.41 12.05
N LYS A 64 -11.89 -5.29 12.63
CA LYS A 64 -12.43 -4.78 13.91
C LYS A 64 -13.90 -4.39 13.76
N GLY A 65 -14.26 -3.69 12.66
CA GLY A 65 -15.66 -3.36 12.35
C GLY A 65 -16.52 -4.62 12.25
N LEU A 66 -16.06 -5.64 11.52
CA LEU A 66 -16.77 -6.91 11.40
C LEU A 66 -16.93 -7.64 12.75
N ALA A 67 -15.91 -7.60 13.59
CA ALA A 67 -15.99 -8.18 14.95
C ALA A 67 -17.02 -7.45 15.83
N ALA A 68 -17.13 -6.13 15.68
CA ALA A 68 -18.10 -5.32 16.42
C ALA A 68 -19.56 -5.61 16.04
N THR A 69 -19.82 -6.11 14.82
CA THR A 69 -21.15 -6.50 14.37
C THR A 69 -21.58 -7.90 14.85
N GLN A 70 -20.72 -8.61 15.57
CA GLN A 70 -21.08 -9.93 16.09
C GLN A 70 -22.21 -9.83 17.12
N PRO A 71 -23.25 -10.69 17.02
CA PRO A 71 -24.34 -10.68 17.95
C PRO A 71 -23.87 -11.09 19.36
N LYS A 72 -24.36 -10.36 20.37
CA LYS A 72 -24.19 -10.73 21.77
C LYS A 72 -25.13 -11.89 22.09
N LEU A 73 -24.60 -13.00 22.57
CA LEU A 73 -25.39 -14.16 22.94
C LEU A 73 -25.63 -14.15 24.46
N PRO A 74 -26.81 -14.55 24.92
CA PRO A 74 -27.06 -14.79 26.33
C PRO A 74 -26.19 -15.96 26.85
N ARG A 75 -26.03 -16.05 28.16
CA ARG A 75 -25.35 -17.20 28.79
C ARG A 75 -26.17 -18.47 28.61
N GLY A 76 -25.48 -19.59 28.39
CA GLY A 76 -26.09 -20.90 28.23
C GLY A 76 -26.29 -21.36 26.79
N ARG A 77 -26.90 -22.51 26.59
CA ARG A 77 -27.17 -23.11 25.29
C ARG A 77 -28.30 -22.35 24.58
N PRO A 78 -28.13 -21.94 23.30
CA PRO A 78 -29.21 -21.30 22.54
C PRO A 78 -30.40 -22.25 22.36
N SER A 79 -31.52 -21.96 23.02
CA SER A 79 -32.74 -22.78 22.99
C SER A 79 -33.76 -22.34 21.93
N THR A 80 -33.83 -21.02 21.65
CA THR A 80 -34.76 -20.49 20.67
C THR A 80 -34.17 -20.48 19.27
N GLN A 81 -35.00 -20.52 18.22
CA GLN A 81 -34.58 -20.44 16.84
C GLN A 81 -33.79 -19.16 16.56
N ALA A 82 -34.20 -18.03 17.11
CA ALA A 82 -33.51 -16.75 17.00
C ALA A 82 -32.11 -16.80 17.63
N ALA A 83 -31.99 -17.38 18.85
CA ALA A 83 -30.69 -17.51 19.51
C ALA A 83 -29.74 -18.46 18.78
N GLN A 84 -30.27 -19.54 18.17
CA GLN A 84 -29.48 -20.45 17.32
C GLN A 84 -29.01 -19.76 16.05
N ALA A 85 -29.86 -18.97 15.40
CA ALA A 85 -29.48 -18.17 14.22
C ALA A 85 -28.39 -17.13 14.56
N ALA A 86 -28.52 -16.44 15.69
CA ALA A 86 -27.51 -15.51 16.21
C ALA A 86 -26.18 -16.22 16.49
N ALA A 87 -26.20 -17.42 17.10
CA ALA A 87 -25.00 -18.21 17.37
C ALA A 87 -24.30 -18.64 16.07
N ARG A 88 -25.04 -19.09 15.06
CA ARG A 88 -24.50 -19.41 13.71
C ARG A 88 -23.84 -18.18 13.08
N THR A 89 -24.52 -17.03 13.14
CA THR A 89 -23.99 -15.75 12.61
C THR A 89 -22.72 -15.36 13.32
N LYS A 90 -22.68 -15.42 14.66
CA LYS A 90 -21.48 -15.15 15.45
C LYS A 90 -20.32 -16.04 15.04
N LYS A 91 -20.55 -17.36 14.94
CA LYS A 91 -19.53 -18.34 14.51
C LYS A 91 -18.99 -18.02 13.11
N ARG A 92 -19.86 -17.70 12.17
CA ARG A 92 -19.48 -17.32 10.80
C ARG A 92 -18.62 -16.05 10.76
N LEU A 93 -19.04 -14.99 11.48
CA LEU A 93 -18.30 -13.73 11.54
C LEU A 93 -16.94 -13.91 12.25
N ALA A 94 -16.88 -14.66 13.33
CA ALA A 94 -15.63 -14.98 14.02
C ALA A 94 -14.67 -15.74 13.10
N GLY A 95 -15.16 -16.71 12.35
CA GLY A 95 -14.37 -17.44 11.34
C GLY A 95 -13.85 -16.52 10.24
N GLN A 96 -14.67 -15.58 9.75
CA GLN A 96 -14.25 -14.60 8.75
C GLN A 96 -13.18 -13.64 9.32
N CYS A 97 -13.33 -13.18 10.56
CA CYS A 97 -12.32 -12.35 11.24
C CYS A 97 -10.99 -13.10 11.40
N ALA A 98 -11.01 -14.37 11.77
CA ALA A 98 -9.82 -15.21 11.88
C ALA A 98 -9.15 -15.39 10.51
N ALA A 99 -9.92 -15.70 9.47
CA ALA A 99 -9.42 -15.86 8.11
C ALA A 99 -8.80 -14.56 7.55
N LEU A 100 -9.42 -13.40 7.80
CA LEU A 100 -8.86 -12.09 7.44
C LEU A 100 -7.53 -11.82 8.14
N PHE A 101 -7.38 -12.22 9.39
CA PHE A 101 -6.11 -12.09 10.11
C PHE A 101 -5.02 -12.99 9.53
N THR A 102 -5.33 -14.27 9.31
CA THR A 102 -4.38 -15.27 8.79
C THR A 102 -3.91 -14.90 7.39
N HIS A 103 -4.81 -14.46 6.53
CA HIS A 103 -4.54 -14.20 5.12
C HIS A 103 -4.35 -12.70 4.78
N ARG A 104 -4.12 -11.84 5.76
CA ARG A 104 -4.01 -10.39 5.56
C ARG A 104 -2.95 -9.98 4.54
N TYR A 105 -1.84 -10.72 4.45
CA TYR A 105 -0.76 -10.39 3.53
C TYR A 105 -1.10 -10.62 2.06
N LEU A 106 -2.14 -11.40 1.74
CA LEU A 106 -2.61 -11.54 0.37
C LEU A 106 -3.13 -10.21 -0.22
N PHE A 107 -3.53 -9.27 0.62
CA PHE A 107 -3.97 -7.94 0.17
C PHE A 107 -2.82 -7.08 -0.36
N VAL A 108 -1.59 -7.34 0.07
CA VAL A 108 -0.38 -6.59 -0.28
C VAL A 108 0.68 -7.42 -1.01
N GLN A 109 0.43 -8.66 -1.30
CA GLN A 109 1.35 -9.51 -2.05
C GLN A 109 1.30 -9.14 -3.54
N ARG A 110 2.47 -8.91 -4.17
CA ARG A 110 2.55 -8.43 -5.57
C ARG A 110 1.99 -9.45 -6.56
N HIS A 111 2.38 -10.70 -6.44
CA HIS A 111 1.94 -11.77 -7.32
C HIS A 111 1.18 -12.82 -6.51
N LEU A 112 -0.06 -13.07 -6.92
CA LEU A 112 -0.90 -14.11 -6.33
C LEU A 112 -1.05 -15.27 -7.31
N ASN A 113 -0.82 -16.48 -6.83
CA ASN A 113 -1.16 -17.68 -7.57
C ASN A 113 -2.69 -17.94 -7.54
N THR A 114 -3.14 -18.94 -8.29
CA THR A 114 -4.59 -19.24 -8.43
C THR A 114 -5.24 -19.60 -7.08
N THR A 115 -4.54 -20.32 -6.21
CA THR A 115 -5.06 -20.73 -4.89
C THR A 115 -5.18 -19.52 -3.95
N GLU A 116 -4.18 -18.64 -3.95
CA GLU A 116 -4.17 -17.40 -3.18
C GLU A 116 -5.28 -16.45 -3.62
N ARG A 117 -5.53 -16.30 -4.94
CA ARG A 117 -6.65 -15.51 -5.49
C ARG A 117 -8.00 -16.05 -5.02
N LYS A 118 -8.20 -17.35 -5.06
CA LYS A 118 -9.42 -17.99 -4.53
C LYS A 118 -9.59 -17.76 -3.03
N THR A 119 -8.51 -17.84 -2.27
CA THR A 119 -8.50 -17.58 -0.83
C THR A 119 -8.83 -16.13 -0.55
N LEU A 120 -8.18 -15.19 -1.24
CA LEU A 120 -8.45 -13.76 -1.11
C LEU A 120 -9.92 -13.43 -1.40
N TRP A 121 -10.47 -13.96 -2.50
CA TRP A 121 -11.88 -13.79 -2.84
C TRP A 121 -12.80 -14.31 -1.72
N ARG A 122 -12.51 -15.50 -1.18
CA ARG A 122 -13.29 -16.12 -0.11
C ARG A 122 -13.28 -15.27 1.17
N VAL A 123 -12.11 -14.77 1.61
CA VAL A 123 -12.01 -14.01 2.86
C VAL A 123 -12.56 -12.59 2.74
N SER A 124 -12.56 -12.00 1.54
CA SER A 124 -13.13 -10.68 1.26
C SER A 124 -14.60 -10.72 0.83
N ARG A 125 -15.21 -11.91 0.76
CA ARG A 125 -16.61 -12.07 0.33
C ARG A 125 -17.54 -11.27 1.23
N GLY A 126 -18.41 -10.46 0.62
CA GLY A 126 -19.35 -9.58 1.33
C GLY A 126 -18.69 -8.33 1.96
N LEU A 127 -17.43 -8.07 1.63
CA LEU A 127 -16.67 -6.91 2.10
C LEU A 127 -16.09 -6.14 0.89
N PRO A 128 -16.92 -5.40 0.14
CA PRO A 128 -16.50 -4.73 -1.10
C PRO A 128 -15.34 -3.76 -0.89
N GLN A 129 -15.25 -3.11 0.29
CA GLN A 129 -14.13 -2.26 0.65
C GLN A 129 -12.78 -3.01 0.65
N LEU A 130 -12.74 -4.29 1.00
CA LEU A 130 -11.51 -5.09 0.98
C LEU A 130 -11.10 -5.49 -0.44
N GLN A 131 -12.07 -5.76 -1.31
CA GLN A 131 -11.83 -6.03 -2.73
C GLN A 131 -11.26 -4.78 -3.39
N GLU A 132 -11.78 -3.60 -3.04
CA GLU A 132 -11.27 -2.31 -3.53
C GLU A 132 -9.84 -2.04 -3.05
N LEU A 133 -9.51 -2.33 -1.79
CA LEU A 133 -8.15 -2.23 -1.27
C LEU A 133 -7.17 -3.09 -2.08
N ARG A 134 -7.57 -4.29 -2.46
CA ARG A 134 -6.74 -5.15 -3.31
C ARG A 134 -6.54 -4.55 -4.70
N ALA A 135 -7.60 -4.04 -5.31
CA ALA A 135 -7.52 -3.40 -6.62
C ALA A 135 -6.64 -2.13 -6.59
N ILE A 136 -6.69 -1.34 -5.52
CA ILE A 136 -5.78 -0.22 -5.28
C ILE A 136 -4.33 -0.71 -5.25
N MET A 137 -4.05 -1.79 -4.52
CA MET A 137 -2.70 -2.34 -4.40
C MET A 137 -2.15 -2.84 -5.74
N GLU A 138 -2.97 -3.47 -6.55
CA GLU A 138 -2.61 -3.89 -7.92
C GLU A 138 -2.28 -2.69 -8.81
N GLN A 139 -3.03 -1.60 -8.69
CA GLN A 139 -2.74 -0.35 -9.41
C GLN A 139 -1.43 0.30 -8.93
N VAL A 140 -1.16 0.29 -7.62
CA VAL A 140 0.13 0.76 -7.08
C VAL A 140 1.29 -0.02 -7.70
N TYR A 141 1.21 -1.34 -7.75
CA TYR A 141 2.26 -2.14 -8.38
C TYR A 141 2.40 -1.85 -9.88
N ALA A 142 1.29 -1.58 -10.57
CA ALA A 142 1.30 -1.26 -11.99
C ALA A 142 1.91 0.12 -12.30
N VAL A 143 1.88 1.07 -11.35
CA VAL A 143 2.58 2.37 -11.47
C VAL A 143 4.10 2.16 -11.44
N PHE A 144 4.58 1.29 -10.55
CA PHE A 144 6.01 1.00 -10.37
C PHE A 144 6.51 -0.15 -11.25
N ASP A 145 5.78 -0.52 -12.28
CA ASP A 145 6.27 -1.49 -13.27
C ASP A 145 7.25 -0.80 -14.23
N ARG A 146 8.48 -1.30 -14.29
CA ARG A 146 9.55 -0.79 -15.19
C ARG A 146 9.18 -0.78 -16.67
N ARG A 147 8.13 -1.51 -17.07
CA ARG A 147 7.60 -1.51 -18.44
C ARG A 147 6.62 -0.36 -18.72
N CYS A 148 6.28 0.42 -17.70
CA CYS A 148 5.35 1.53 -17.81
C CYS A 148 6.06 2.77 -18.34
N ARG A 149 5.49 3.45 -19.34
CA ARG A 149 5.97 4.77 -19.77
C ARG A 149 5.58 5.82 -18.73
N THR A 150 6.38 6.87 -18.56
CA THR A 150 6.16 7.95 -17.58
C THR A 150 4.75 8.54 -17.68
N GLN A 151 4.27 8.90 -18.88
CA GLN A 151 2.91 9.42 -19.06
C GLN A 151 1.84 8.43 -18.60
N THR A 152 1.99 7.16 -18.95
CA THR A 152 1.06 6.09 -18.52
C THR A 152 1.07 5.92 -16.99
N ALA A 153 2.22 6.07 -16.34
CA ALA A 153 2.33 6.03 -14.88
C ALA A 153 1.61 7.21 -14.23
N LEU A 154 1.75 8.42 -14.78
CA LEU A 154 1.06 9.63 -14.30
C LEU A 154 -0.47 9.50 -14.42
N ASP A 155 -0.97 8.94 -15.54
CA ASP A 155 -2.41 8.68 -15.75
C ASP A 155 -2.95 7.65 -14.75
N LYS A 156 -2.18 6.59 -14.48
CA LYS A 156 -2.50 5.59 -13.45
C LYS A 156 -2.52 6.23 -12.06
N LEU A 157 -1.57 7.10 -11.75
CA LEU A 157 -1.52 7.86 -10.50
C LEU A 157 -2.74 8.78 -10.34
N ALA A 158 -3.13 9.52 -11.38
CA ALA A 158 -4.30 10.38 -11.35
C ALA A 158 -5.59 9.58 -11.09
N THR A 159 -5.70 8.41 -11.69
CA THR A 159 -6.81 7.49 -11.48
C THR A 159 -6.81 6.93 -10.05
N LEU A 160 -5.65 6.56 -9.54
CA LEU A 160 -5.46 6.04 -8.19
C LEU A 160 -5.79 7.11 -7.14
N ARG A 161 -5.37 8.37 -7.32
CA ARG A 161 -5.71 9.51 -6.46
C ARG A 161 -7.22 9.66 -6.28
N ARG A 162 -7.99 9.57 -7.37
CA ARG A 162 -9.48 9.68 -7.32
C ARG A 162 -10.11 8.51 -6.58
N ARG A 163 -9.57 7.31 -6.76
CA ARG A 163 -10.08 6.08 -6.17
C ARG A 163 -9.87 6.03 -4.66
N VAL A 164 -8.68 6.46 -4.22
CA VAL A 164 -8.27 6.50 -2.81
C VAL A 164 -9.05 7.53 -1.99
N GLN A 165 -9.53 8.61 -2.60
CA GLN A 165 -10.34 9.62 -1.92
C GLN A 165 -11.59 9.05 -1.24
N ARG A 166 -12.11 7.92 -1.71
CA ARG A 166 -13.25 7.21 -1.12
C ARG A 166 -12.92 6.49 0.19
N PHE A 167 -11.63 6.31 0.50
CA PHE A 167 -11.16 5.62 1.70
C PHE A 167 -10.48 6.59 2.66
N LYS A 168 -11.22 7.19 3.58
CA LYS A 168 -10.72 8.22 4.51
C LYS A 168 -9.44 7.81 5.24
N ALA A 169 -9.37 6.57 5.77
CA ALA A 169 -8.20 6.08 6.49
C ALA A 169 -6.97 5.81 5.60
N LEU A 170 -7.19 5.40 4.35
CA LEU A 170 -6.15 5.27 3.32
C LEU A 170 -5.79 6.65 2.75
N GLY A 171 -6.76 7.55 2.67
CA GLY A 171 -6.63 8.85 2.04
C GLY A 171 -5.52 9.70 2.63
N ASP A 172 -5.34 9.71 3.93
CA ASP A 172 -4.36 10.57 4.59
C ASP A 172 -2.93 10.05 4.43
N THR A 173 -2.72 8.73 4.46
CA THR A 173 -1.40 8.13 4.19
C THR A 173 -1.05 8.23 2.72
N LEU A 174 -2.00 7.94 1.83
CA LEU A 174 -1.79 8.00 0.39
C LEU A 174 -1.75 9.43 -0.15
N LYS A 175 -2.41 10.42 0.47
CA LYS A 175 -2.22 11.84 0.16
C LYS A 175 -0.77 12.29 0.36
N LYS A 176 -0.09 11.79 1.39
CA LYS A 176 1.35 12.05 1.59
C LYS A 176 2.19 11.41 0.50
N LEU A 177 1.83 10.22 0.06
CA LEU A 177 2.53 9.46 -0.98
C LEU A 177 2.25 10.00 -2.40
N PHE A 178 1.05 10.54 -2.64
CA PHE A 178 0.66 11.21 -3.89
C PHE A 178 0.99 12.72 -3.90
N SER A 179 1.88 13.17 -3.03
CA SER A 179 2.46 14.51 -3.08
C SER A 179 3.47 14.60 -4.27
N PRO A 180 3.96 15.80 -4.60
CA PRO A 180 5.05 15.98 -5.58
C PRO A 180 6.27 15.10 -5.35
N THR A 181 6.40 14.53 -4.15
CA THR A 181 7.42 13.58 -3.76
C THR A 181 7.31 12.23 -4.49
N LEU A 182 6.09 11.77 -4.81
CA LEU A 182 5.90 10.53 -5.56
C LEU A 182 6.27 10.68 -7.05
N GLU A 183 6.00 11.85 -7.63
CA GLU A 183 6.35 12.12 -9.02
C GLU A 183 7.87 12.03 -9.23
N LYS A 184 8.66 12.45 -8.24
CA LYS A 184 10.12 12.23 -8.23
C LYS A 184 10.53 10.77 -8.14
N ALA A 185 9.69 9.89 -7.59
CA ALA A 185 9.96 8.46 -7.53
C ALA A 185 9.78 7.75 -8.88
N LEU A 186 9.29 8.45 -9.90
CA LEU A 186 9.10 7.93 -11.25
C LEU A 186 10.25 8.28 -12.21
N THR A 187 11.28 8.97 -11.76
CA THR A 187 12.43 9.36 -12.61
C THR A 187 13.12 8.17 -13.28
N PHE A 188 13.05 6.97 -12.67
CA PHE A 188 13.56 5.74 -13.26
C PHE A 188 12.83 5.32 -14.57
N LEU A 189 11.70 5.95 -14.90
CA LEU A 189 10.96 5.72 -16.14
C LEU A 189 11.44 6.63 -17.26
N ASP A 190 12.16 7.70 -16.94
CA ASP A 190 12.63 8.70 -17.91
C ASP A 190 13.90 8.24 -18.66
N ASP A 191 14.58 7.19 -18.15
CA ASP A 191 15.80 6.62 -18.74
C ASP A 191 15.53 5.62 -19.89
N LYS A 192 14.36 5.69 -20.53
CA LYS A 192 13.96 4.89 -21.69
C LYS A 192 13.64 5.81 -22.85
#